data_da94d87b92a1770908adf5cf2ec1abc0
#
_entry.id   da94d87b92a1770908adf5cf2ec1abc0
#
_cell.length_a   1.000
_cell.length_b   1.000
_cell.length_c   1.000
_cell.angle_alpha   90.00
_cell.angle_beta   90.00
_cell.angle_gamma   90.00
#
_symmetry.space_group_name_H-M   'P 1'
#
loop_
_entity.id
_entity.type
_entity.pdbx_description
1 polymer ?
#
loop_
_entity_poly.entity_id
_entity_poly.type
_entity_poly.pdbx_seq_one_letter_code
_entity_poly.pdbx_strand_id
1 'polypeptide(L)'
;GMPKLIRTVRCNLEVDPQQALILHETMARFAAACQDIHQVALQHKTTNKVAVQHLCYRTIKARYGLQANLVIRAIARVCEAMKHDSERQRTFRPTSVSLDQRTFRWISEKESISVSTHAGRLVLPVRIGQYQRDLLAGQNPTSATLVYSKRKRHFYIHIVVSTTVPEPHGIRCVGVDRGIKNLATTSNGLVFPGGAILARRRHFRRRNSARPSRQAR
;
A
#
# COMPACT_ATOMS: atom_id res chain seq x y z
N GLY A 1 -5.21 -26.66 -5.07
CA GLY A 1 -4.56 -26.11 -3.87
C GLY A 1 -5.59 -25.28 -3.12
N MET A 2 -5.54 -25.24 -1.80
CA MET A 2 -6.46 -24.45 -0.95
C MET A 2 -6.36 -22.96 -1.34
N PRO A 3 -7.50 -22.21 -1.40
CA PRO A 3 -7.48 -20.80 -1.72
C PRO A 3 -6.72 -20.02 -0.65
N LYS A 4 -5.78 -19.19 -1.08
CA LYS A 4 -5.03 -18.28 -0.19
C LYS A 4 -5.79 -16.97 -0.08
N LEU A 5 -6.11 -16.57 1.15
CA LEU A 5 -6.67 -15.26 1.44
C LEU A 5 -5.54 -14.29 1.76
N ILE A 6 -5.44 -13.22 0.99
CA ILE A 6 -4.49 -12.14 1.24
C ILE A 6 -5.16 -11.11 2.15
N ARG A 7 -4.50 -10.78 3.25
CA ARG A 7 -4.94 -9.76 4.22
C ARG A 7 -3.86 -8.72 4.43
N THR A 8 -4.29 -7.52 4.77
CA THR A 8 -3.38 -6.46 5.20
C THR A 8 -3.58 -6.21 6.69
N VAL A 9 -2.50 -6.35 7.45
CA VAL A 9 -2.47 -6.09 8.89
C VAL A 9 -1.90 -4.70 9.12
N ARG A 10 -2.70 -3.82 9.69
CA ARG A 10 -2.27 -2.47 10.07
C ARG A 10 -1.70 -2.49 11.48
N CYS A 11 -0.46 -2.03 11.62
CA CYS A 11 0.25 -1.96 12.89
C CYS A 11 0.68 -0.52 13.19
N ASN A 12 0.46 -0.07 14.42
CA ASN A 12 1.02 1.18 14.91
C ASN A 12 2.53 1.05 15.09
N LEU A 13 3.29 2.05 14.70
CA LEU A 13 4.73 2.11 14.91
C LEU A 13 5.07 2.99 16.10
N GLU A 14 6.04 2.57 16.90
CA GLU A 14 6.68 3.40 17.91
C GLU A 14 7.89 4.09 17.28
N VAL A 15 7.83 5.41 17.17
CA VAL A 15 8.82 6.23 16.46
C VAL A 15 9.21 7.40 17.35
N ASP A 16 10.51 7.52 17.65
CA ASP A 16 11.01 8.69 18.34
C ASP A 16 11.13 9.91 17.39
N PRO A 17 11.33 11.13 17.90
CA PRO A 17 11.41 12.32 17.07
C PRO A 17 12.50 12.30 16.01
N GLN A 18 13.66 11.71 16.29
CA GLN A 18 14.76 11.60 15.32
C GLN A 18 14.45 10.60 14.23
N GLN A 19 13.89 9.45 14.59
CA GLN A 19 13.42 8.45 13.64
C GLN A 19 12.30 9.02 12.75
N ALA A 20 11.40 9.82 13.33
CA ALA A 20 10.34 10.49 12.58
C ALA A 20 10.90 11.41 11.48
N LEU A 21 11.95 12.18 11.78
CA LEU A 21 12.61 13.01 10.77
C LEU A 21 13.19 12.18 9.63
N ILE A 22 13.83 11.05 9.93
CA ILE A 22 14.38 10.14 8.92
C ILE A 22 13.26 9.54 8.06
N LEU A 23 12.16 9.13 8.67
CA LEU A 23 11.02 8.56 7.93
C LEU A 23 10.34 9.61 7.04
N HIS A 24 10.12 10.82 7.55
CA HIS A 24 9.56 11.92 6.76
C HIS A 24 10.44 12.29 5.56
N GLU A 25 11.75 12.37 5.77
CA GLU A 25 12.70 12.65 4.70
C GLU A 25 12.72 11.52 3.65
N THR A 26 12.67 10.26 4.09
CA THR A 26 12.58 9.12 3.18
C THR A 26 11.29 9.17 2.35
N MET A 27 10.16 9.48 2.97
CA MET A 27 8.89 9.63 2.27
C MET A 27 8.91 10.78 1.27
N ALA A 28 9.51 11.92 1.63
CA ALA A 28 9.64 13.08 0.75
C ALA A 28 10.50 12.76 -0.48
N ARG A 29 11.66 12.13 -0.29
CA ARG A 29 12.53 11.70 -1.38
C ARG A 29 11.88 10.65 -2.27
N PHE A 30 11.19 9.68 -1.66
CA PHE A 30 10.49 8.65 -2.41
C PHE A 30 9.37 9.24 -3.28
N ALA A 31 8.56 10.15 -2.74
CA ALA A 31 7.50 10.84 -3.48
C ALA A 31 8.05 11.69 -4.63
N ALA A 32 9.11 12.45 -4.38
CA ALA A 32 9.78 13.24 -5.40
C ALA A 32 10.39 12.38 -6.50
N ALA A 33 11.00 11.24 -6.13
CA ALA A 33 11.48 10.24 -7.08
C ALA A 33 10.34 9.69 -7.95
N CYS A 34 9.23 9.31 -7.34
CA CYS A 34 8.03 8.86 -8.06
C CYS A 34 7.54 9.93 -9.05
N GLN A 35 7.53 11.20 -8.66
CA GLN A 35 7.09 12.29 -9.51
C GLN A 35 7.97 12.45 -10.75
N ASP A 36 9.29 12.39 -10.58
CA ASP A 36 10.23 12.46 -11.70
C ASP A 36 10.17 11.22 -12.60
N ILE A 37 10.07 10.04 -12.01
CA ILE A 37 9.90 8.78 -12.76
C ILE A 37 8.60 8.84 -13.59
N HIS A 38 7.54 9.37 -13.02
CA HIS A 38 6.26 9.53 -13.72
C HIS A 38 6.41 10.42 -14.98
N GLN A 39 7.13 11.54 -14.88
CA GLN A 39 7.38 12.39 -16.03
C GLN A 39 8.21 11.67 -17.12
N VAL A 40 9.22 10.90 -16.73
CA VAL A 40 10.01 10.09 -17.68
C VAL A 40 9.11 9.06 -18.37
N ALA A 41 8.30 8.34 -17.64
CA ALA A 41 7.38 7.34 -18.19
C ALA A 41 6.35 7.96 -19.15
N LEU A 42 5.80 9.13 -18.83
CA LEU A 42 4.88 9.87 -19.69
C LEU A 42 5.58 10.32 -20.98
N GLN A 43 6.77 10.91 -20.87
CA GLN A 43 7.54 11.40 -22.00
C GLN A 43 7.91 10.28 -22.99
N HIS A 44 8.29 9.13 -22.48
CA HIS A 44 8.66 7.95 -23.29
C HIS A 44 7.49 7.01 -23.58
N LYS A 45 6.28 7.35 -23.15
CA LYS A 45 5.04 6.59 -23.39
C LYS A 45 5.17 5.10 -23.05
N THR A 46 5.75 4.80 -21.90
CA THR A 46 5.98 3.44 -21.44
C THR A 46 5.58 3.26 -19.98
N THR A 47 5.00 2.12 -19.66
CA THR A 47 4.70 1.66 -18.29
C THR A 47 5.47 0.39 -17.94
N ASN A 48 6.39 -0.01 -18.81
CA ASN A 48 7.23 -1.19 -18.59
C ASN A 48 8.33 -0.86 -17.58
N LYS A 49 8.37 -1.61 -16.49
CA LYS A 49 9.32 -1.38 -15.37
C LYS A 49 10.78 -1.45 -15.82
N VAL A 50 11.12 -2.40 -16.68
CA VAL A 50 12.49 -2.58 -17.16
C VAL A 50 12.90 -1.41 -18.04
N ALA A 51 12.04 -0.98 -18.96
CA ALA A 51 12.28 0.16 -19.82
C ALA A 51 12.46 1.45 -19.02
N VAL A 52 11.57 1.71 -18.05
CA VAL A 52 11.68 2.89 -17.17
C VAL A 52 12.94 2.85 -16.32
N GLN A 53 13.31 1.68 -15.81
CA GLN A 53 14.56 1.50 -15.06
C GLN A 53 15.78 1.86 -15.90
N HIS A 54 15.86 1.41 -17.14
CA HIS A 54 16.95 1.76 -18.05
C HIS A 54 17.01 3.27 -18.31
N LEU A 55 15.87 3.93 -18.38
CA LEU A 55 15.79 5.36 -18.71
C LEU A 55 16.25 6.26 -17.55
N CYS A 56 15.95 5.91 -16.29
CA CYS A 56 16.09 6.88 -15.21
C CYS A 56 16.69 6.37 -13.90
N TYR A 57 16.98 5.07 -13.77
CA TYR A 57 17.43 4.51 -12.47
C TYR A 57 18.65 5.26 -11.88
N ARG A 58 19.71 5.45 -12.66
CA ARG A 58 20.94 6.10 -12.17
C ARG A 58 20.72 7.56 -11.81
N THR A 59 19.98 8.28 -12.63
CA THR A 59 19.66 9.70 -12.40
C THR A 59 18.83 9.87 -11.14
N ILE A 60 17.81 9.06 -10.97
CA ILE A 60 16.92 9.11 -9.78
C ILE A 60 17.68 8.73 -8.51
N LYS A 61 18.48 7.67 -8.57
CA LYS A 61 19.31 7.24 -7.43
C LYS A 61 20.26 8.34 -6.97
N ALA A 62 20.94 8.98 -7.89
CA ALA A 62 21.89 10.06 -7.61
C ALA A 62 21.17 11.31 -7.08
N ARG A 63 20.09 11.71 -7.72
CA ARG A 63 19.34 12.94 -7.37
C ARG A 63 18.75 12.90 -5.97
N TYR A 64 18.17 11.77 -5.58
CA TYR A 64 17.45 11.64 -4.31
C TYR A 64 18.24 10.91 -3.22
N GLY A 65 19.43 10.41 -3.52
CA GLY A 65 20.25 9.71 -2.54
C GLY A 65 19.56 8.49 -1.94
N LEU A 66 18.73 7.81 -2.73
CA LEU A 66 18.02 6.61 -2.31
C LEU A 66 18.84 5.36 -2.59
N GLN A 67 18.69 4.36 -1.72
CA GLN A 67 19.25 3.04 -1.97
C GLN A 67 18.60 2.38 -3.19
N ALA A 68 19.35 1.52 -3.87
CA ALA A 68 18.94 0.83 -5.09
C ALA A 68 17.54 0.22 -5.00
N ASN A 69 17.26 -0.50 -3.93
CA ASN A 69 15.98 -1.19 -3.77
C ASN A 69 14.79 -0.25 -3.55
N LEU A 70 15.00 0.93 -2.96
CA LEU A 70 13.97 1.97 -2.84
C LEU A 70 13.67 2.63 -4.19
N VAL A 71 14.69 2.85 -5.01
CA VAL A 71 14.49 3.34 -6.40
C VAL A 71 13.68 2.34 -7.21
N ILE A 72 14.00 1.06 -7.12
CA ILE A 72 13.22 -0.01 -7.78
C ILE A 72 11.77 -0.01 -7.30
N ARG A 73 11.53 0.19 -6.02
CA ARG A 73 10.15 0.29 -5.47
C ARG A 73 9.41 1.53 -5.98
N ALA A 74 10.11 2.65 -6.13
CA ALA A 74 9.52 3.87 -6.71
C ALA A 74 9.12 3.66 -8.17
N ILE A 75 9.98 3.05 -8.98
CA ILE A 75 9.67 2.69 -10.38
C ILE A 75 8.47 1.76 -10.45
N ALA A 76 8.43 0.72 -9.61
CA ALA A 76 7.32 -0.22 -9.56
C ALA A 76 6.00 0.47 -9.20
N ARG A 77 6.01 1.39 -8.22
CA ARG A 77 4.82 2.16 -7.83
C ARG A 77 4.28 3.00 -8.98
N VAL A 78 5.14 3.72 -9.66
CA VAL A 78 4.75 4.58 -10.79
C VAL A 78 4.17 3.75 -11.94
N CYS A 79 4.85 2.70 -12.35
CA CYS A 79 4.39 1.83 -13.42
C CYS A 79 3.06 1.14 -13.09
N GLU A 80 2.88 0.70 -11.85
CA GLU A 80 1.63 0.12 -11.39
C GLU A 80 0.47 1.13 -11.41
N ALA A 81 0.72 2.37 -10.96
CA ALA A 81 -0.28 3.43 -10.98
C ALA A 81 -0.73 3.79 -12.40
N MET A 82 0.17 3.68 -13.38
CA MET A 82 -0.10 4.04 -14.78
C MET A 82 -0.77 2.94 -15.59
N LYS A 83 -0.90 1.72 -15.09
CA LYS A 83 -1.41 0.56 -15.87
C LYS A 83 -2.79 0.77 -16.48
N HIS A 84 -3.69 1.43 -15.77
CA HIS A 84 -5.10 1.58 -16.19
C HIS A 84 -5.39 2.88 -16.92
N ASP A 85 -4.52 3.87 -16.80
CA ASP A 85 -4.61 5.15 -17.47
C ASP A 85 -3.20 5.75 -17.57
N SER A 86 -2.49 5.40 -18.64
CA SER A 86 -1.08 5.72 -18.82
C SER A 86 -0.81 7.20 -19.09
N GLU A 87 -1.79 7.95 -19.59
CA GLU A 87 -1.62 9.35 -19.97
C GLU A 87 -2.04 10.35 -18.88
N ARG A 88 -2.70 9.85 -17.84
CA ARG A 88 -3.19 10.70 -16.74
C ARG A 88 -2.04 11.27 -15.92
N GLN A 89 -2.06 12.58 -15.69
CA GLN A 89 -1.19 13.24 -14.72
C GLN A 89 -1.54 12.82 -13.29
N ARG A 90 -0.53 12.49 -12.50
CA ARG A 90 -0.68 12.03 -11.11
C ARG A 90 0.23 12.80 -10.18
N THR A 91 -0.22 12.98 -8.94
CA THR A 91 0.59 13.52 -7.85
C THR A 91 0.89 12.41 -6.85
N PHE A 92 2.16 12.23 -6.53
CA PHE A 92 2.62 11.30 -5.51
C PHE A 92 2.85 12.04 -4.20
N ARG A 93 2.07 11.69 -3.17
CA ARG A 93 2.14 12.36 -1.87
C ARG A 93 3.23 11.73 -1.00
N PRO A 94 3.95 12.53 -0.16
CA PRO A 94 5.01 12.04 0.72
C PRO A 94 4.47 11.39 2.00
N THR A 95 3.47 10.52 1.88
CA THR A 95 2.76 9.91 3.01
C THR A 95 2.83 8.39 3.01
N SER A 96 3.50 7.78 2.05
CA SER A 96 3.69 6.34 2.03
C SER A 96 4.92 5.91 1.23
N VAL A 97 5.47 4.74 1.60
CA VAL A 97 6.56 4.08 0.89
C VAL A 97 6.20 2.61 0.71
N SER A 98 6.24 2.12 -0.53
CA SER A 98 6.08 0.69 -0.82
C SER A 98 7.36 -0.05 -0.49
N LEU A 99 7.23 -1.19 0.19
CA LEU A 99 8.34 -2.00 0.65
C LEU A 99 8.20 -3.44 0.15
N ASP A 100 9.32 -4.08 -0.11
CA ASP A 100 9.43 -5.49 -0.49
C ASP A 100 10.39 -6.25 0.46
N GLN A 101 10.66 -7.50 0.15
CA GLN A 101 11.55 -8.34 0.96
C GLN A 101 12.98 -7.78 1.15
N ARG A 102 13.43 -6.87 0.29
CA ARG A 102 14.76 -6.25 0.37
C ARG A 102 14.77 -4.97 1.19
N THR A 103 13.62 -4.33 1.32
CA THR A 103 13.47 -3.04 2.01
C THR A 103 12.70 -3.15 3.33
N PHE A 104 12.14 -4.32 3.61
CA PHE A 104 11.32 -4.59 4.78
C PHE A 104 11.59 -5.99 5.35
N ARG A 105 11.56 -6.11 6.68
CA ARG A 105 11.56 -7.39 7.38
C ARG A 105 10.71 -7.31 8.65
N TRP A 106 9.87 -8.32 8.86
CA TRP A 106 9.18 -8.56 10.12
C TRP A 106 10.09 -9.34 11.07
N ILE A 107 10.27 -8.81 12.28
CA ILE A 107 11.08 -9.43 13.33
C ILE A 107 10.13 -9.87 14.44
N SER A 108 9.65 -11.11 14.39
CA SER A 108 8.63 -11.62 15.29
C SER A 108 9.08 -11.66 16.74
N GLU A 109 10.36 -12.02 17.01
CA GLU A 109 10.91 -12.16 18.35
C GLU A 109 10.92 -10.84 19.13
N LYS A 110 11.02 -9.73 18.42
CA LYS A 110 11.06 -8.37 19.00
C LYS A 110 9.80 -7.58 18.78
N GLU A 111 8.79 -8.16 18.11
CA GLU A 111 7.61 -7.42 17.63
C GLU A 111 8.02 -6.08 17.00
N SER A 112 8.93 -6.14 16.04
CA SER A 112 9.53 -4.97 15.39
C SER A 112 9.61 -5.18 13.90
N ILE A 113 9.78 -4.08 13.17
CA ILE A 113 10.08 -4.11 11.75
C ILE A 113 11.46 -3.51 11.49
N SER A 114 12.13 -4.01 10.45
CA SER A 114 13.32 -3.38 9.88
C SER A 114 12.94 -2.80 8.52
N VAL A 115 13.19 -1.51 8.32
CA VAL A 115 12.85 -0.81 7.08
C VAL A 115 14.06 -0.04 6.54
N SER A 116 14.20 -0.04 5.22
CA SER A 116 15.19 0.79 4.53
C SER A 116 14.75 2.24 4.51
N THR A 117 15.68 3.14 4.81
CA THR A 117 15.49 4.59 4.71
C THR A 117 16.61 5.23 3.91
N HIS A 118 16.50 6.53 3.63
CA HIS A 118 17.59 7.28 3.00
C HIS A 118 18.88 7.28 3.83
N ALA A 119 18.80 7.01 5.13
CA ALA A 119 19.91 7.02 6.08
C ALA A 119 20.31 5.61 6.56
N GLY A 120 19.94 4.56 5.81
CA GLY A 120 20.17 3.18 6.19
C GLY A 120 18.92 2.50 6.76
N ARG A 121 19.11 1.38 7.45
CA ARG A 121 17.98 0.65 8.01
C ARG A 121 17.65 1.14 9.42
N LEU A 122 16.35 1.23 9.68
CA LEU A 122 15.80 1.46 11.02
C LEU A 122 15.06 0.21 11.50
N VAL A 123 15.21 -0.09 12.79
CA VAL A 123 14.38 -1.07 13.50
C VAL A 123 13.39 -0.32 14.37
N LEU A 124 12.11 -0.55 14.12
CA LEU A 124 11.01 0.17 14.75
C LEU A 124 10.09 -0.82 15.46
N PRO A 125 9.86 -0.65 16.77
CA PRO A 125 8.87 -1.47 17.47
C PRO A 125 7.46 -1.22 16.93
N VAL A 126 6.66 -2.27 16.87
CA VAL A 126 5.23 -2.17 16.56
C VAL A 126 4.40 -2.34 17.82
N ARG A 127 3.31 -1.61 17.90
CA ARG A 127 2.30 -1.76 18.94
C ARG A 127 1.10 -2.46 18.36
N ILE A 128 0.91 -3.73 18.77
CA ILE A 128 -0.13 -4.61 18.25
C ILE A 128 -0.89 -5.29 19.38
N GLY A 129 -2.16 -5.63 19.11
CA GLY A 129 -2.96 -6.47 19.98
C GLY A 129 -2.85 -7.95 19.62
N GLN A 130 -3.55 -8.80 20.41
CA GLN A 130 -3.52 -10.25 20.21
C GLN A 130 -4.02 -10.67 18.83
N TYR A 131 -5.03 -10.00 18.31
CA TYR A 131 -5.57 -10.30 16.98
C TYR A 131 -4.51 -10.13 15.87
N GLN A 132 -3.74 -9.05 15.90
CA GLN A 132 -2.66 -8.82 14.93
C GLN A 132 -1.52 -9.82 15.12
N ARG A 133 -1.18 -10.19 16.38
CA ARG A 133 -0.19 -11.23 16.65
C ARG A 133 -0.61 -12.55 16.04
N ASP A 134 -1.88 -12.93 16.19
CA ASP A 134 -2.40 -14.17 15.63
C ASP A 134 -2.33 -14.18 14.09
N LEU A 135 -2.61 -13.04 13.44
CA LEU A 135 -2.49 -12.91 11.99
C LEU A 135 -1.03 -12.98 11.50
N LEU A 136 -0.09 -12.46 12.29
CA LEU A 136 1.33 -12.44 11.96
C LEU A 136 2.07 -13.70 12.37
N ALA A 137 1.48 -14.51 13.26
CA ALA A 137 2.11 -15.73 13.76
C ALA A 137 2.44 -16.71 12.63
N GLY A 138 3.69 -17.17 12.58
CA GLY A 138 4.16 -18.09 11.55
C GLY A 138 4.28 -17.50 10.15
N GLN A 139 4.03 -16.19 9.98
CA GLN A 139 4.17 -15.50 8.71
C GLN A 139 5.60 -15.00 8.47
N ASN A 140 6.01 -15.02 7.22
CA ASN A 140 7.23 -14.37 6.75
C ASN A 140 6.86 -13.36 5.65
N PRO A 141 6.27 -12.22 6.01
CA PRO A 141 5.75 -11.26 5.04
C PRO A 141 6.89 -10.61 4.26
N THR A 142 6.71 -10.48 2.96
CA THR A 142 7.67 -9.89 2.02
C THR A 142 7.19 -8.59 1.40
N SER A 143 5.99 -8.14 1.76
CA SER A 143 5.39 -6.93 1.21
C SER A 143 4.73 -6.13 2.33
N ALA A 144 5.01 -4.85 2.36
CA ALA A 144 4.43 -3.91 3.30
C ALA A 144 4.38 -2.50 2.72
N THR A 145 3.62 -1.63 3.36
CA THR A 145 3.58 -0.20 3.06
C THR A 145 3.75 0.58 4.35
N LEU A 146 4.78 1.41 4.40
CA LEU A 146 4.96 2.40 5.46
C LEU A 146 4.04 3.58 5.16
N VAL A 147 3.26 4.01 6.15
CA VAL A 147 2.24 5.06 5.99
C VAL A 147 2.34 6.08 7.11
N TYR A 148 2.22 7.35 6.76
CA TYR A 148 2.04 8.43 7.71
C TYR A 148 0.64 9.03 7.59
N SER A 149 -0.09 9.04 8.69
CA SER A 149 -1.39 9.71 8.78
C SER A 149 -1.21 11.16 9.24
N LYS A 150 -1.45 12.12 8.37
CA LYS A 150 -1.41 13.55 8.71
C LYS A 150 -2.45 13.92 9.77
N ARG A 151 -3.62 13.29 9.70
CA ARG A 151 -4.72 13.53 10.64
C ARG A 151 -4.36 13.08 12.06
N LYS A 152 -3.80 11.85 12.19
CA LYS A 152 -3.45 11.27 13.49
C LYS A 152 -2.02 11.62 13.92
N ARG A 153 -1.22 12.21 13.02
CA ARG A 153 0.21 12.52 13.24
C ARG A 153 0.98 11.30 13.74
N HIS A 154 0.78 10.16 13.03
CA HIS A 154 1.30 8.88 13.46
C HIS A 154 1.73 8.03 12.27
N PHE A 155 2.77 7.21 12.46
CA PHE A 155 3.24 6.25 11.48
C PHE A 155 2.60 4.88 11.70
N TYR A 156 2.30 4.22 10.60
CA TYR A 156 1.78 2.85 10.54
C TYR A 156 2.57 2.02 9.55
N ILE A 157 2.59 0.72 9.79
CA ILE A 157 3.02 -0.26 8.80
C ILE A 157 1.81 -1.13 8.42
N HIS A 158 1.55 -1.24 7.13
CA HIS A 158 0.56 -2.15 6.58
C HIS A 158 1.29 -3.36 6.04
N ILE A 159 1.18 -4.50 6.73
CA ILE A 159 1.87 -5.74 6.39
C ILE A 159 0.91 -6.66 5.66
N VAL A 160 1.31 -7.13 4.49
CA VAL A 160 0.54 -8.10 3.71
C VAL A 160 0.85 -9.51 4.19
N VAL A 161 -0.18 -10.23 4.61
CA VAL A 161 -0.09 -11.63 5.03
C VAL A 161 -0.98 -12.50 4.16
N SER A 162 -0.60 -13.77 4.01
CA SER A 162 -1.36 -14.76 3.28
C SER A 162 -1.80 -15.86 4.25
N THR A 163 -3.09 -16.10 4.33
CA THR A 163 -3.65 -17.17 5.16
C THR A 163 -4.37 -18.20 4.31
N THR A 164 -4.19 -19.48 4.61
CA THR A 164 -5.02 -20.54 4.06
C THR A 164 -6.34 -20.54 4.82
N VAL A 165 -7.44 -20.33 4.10
CA VAL A 165 -8.77 -20.46 4.69
C VAL A 165 -9.27 -21.86 4.39
N PRO A 166 -9.68 -22.67 5.40
CA PRO A 166 -10.47 -23.87 5.14
C PRO A 166 -11.75 -23.40 4.42
N GLU A 167 -12.07 -24.02 3.28
CA GLU A 167 -13.34 -23.75 2.60
C GLU A 167 -14.49 -23.99 3.58
N PRO A 168 -15.32 -22.97 3.87
CA PRO A 168 -16.56 -23.22 4.58
C PRO A 168 -17.43 -24.07 3.67
N HIS A 169 -17.74 -25.30 4.10
CA HIS A 169 -18.68 -26.18 3.42
C HIS A 169 -20.00 -25.42 3.20
N GLY A 170 -20.35 -25.10 1.96
CA GLY A 170 -21.65 -24.59 1.55
C GLY A 170 -21.79 -23.09 1.27
N ILE A 171 -20.73 -22.27 1.34
CA ILE A 171 -20.79 -20.87 0.90
C ILE A 171 -20.03 -20.72 -0.41
N ARG A 172 -20.76 -20.61 -1.53
CA ARG A 172 -20.17 -20.15 -2.79
C ARG A 172 -19.72 -18.71 -2.60
N CYS A 173 -18.43 -18.48 -2.59
CA CYS A 173 -17.87 -17.14 -2.77
C CYS A 173 -18.29 -16.65 -4.15
N VAL A 174 -19.27 -15.75 -4.21
CA VAL A 174 -19.56 -14.98 -5.42
C VAL A 174 -18.31 -14.19 -5.72
N GLY A 175 -17.77 -14.35 -6.94
CA GLY A 175 -16.48 -13.86 -7.34
C GLY A 175 -16.22 -12.41 -6.91
N VAL A 176 -15.18 -12.23 -6.12
CA VAL A 176 -14.64 -10.92 -5.80
C VAL A 176 -13.96 -10.42 -7.07
N ASP A 177 -14.46 -9.31 -7.61
CA ASP A 177 -13.85 -8.66 -8.75
C ASP A 177 -12.38 -8.34 -8.42
N ARG A 178 -11.46 -8.94 -9.15
CA ARG A 178 -10.01 -8.85 -8.91
C ARG A 178 -9.43 -7.43 -9.06
N GLY A 179 -10.26 -6.46 -9.48
CA GLY A 179 -9.85 -5.09 -9.75
C GLY A 179 -9.92 -4.13 -8.58
N ILE A 180 -10.57 -4.46 -7.46
CA ILE A 180 -10.78 -3.53 -6.34
C ILE A 180 -10.03 -4.03 -5.12
N LYS A 181 -8.83 -3.52 -4.95
CA LYS A 181 -8.05 -3.68 -3.72
C LYS A 181 -8.66 -2.76 -2.66
N ASN A 182 -8.89 -3.30 -1.53
CA ASN A 182 -9.20 -2.74 -0.20
C ASN A 182 -9.53 -1.23 -0.11
N LEU A 183 -10.77 -0.89 0.24
CA LEU A 183 -11.25 0.51 0.36
C LEU A 183 -11.26 1.06 1.78
N ALA A 184 -11.21 0.25 2.81
CA ALA A 184 -11.29 0.71 4.20
C ALA A 184 -10.48 -0.18 5.14
N THR A 185 -9.76 0.45 6.07
CA THR A 185 -9.14 -0.20 7.22
C THR A 185 -9.99 0.01 8.46
N THR A 186 -10.22 -1.05 9.23
CA THR A 186 -10.84 -0.93 10.55
C THR A 186 -9.82 -0.55 11.62
N SER A 187 -10.31 -0.07 12.76
CA SER A 187 -9.49 0.18 13.95
C SER A 187 -8.73 -1.06 14.45
N ASN A 188 -9.17 -2.27 14.06
CA ASN A 188 -8.58 -3.55 14.42
C ASN A 188 -7.47 -4.01 13.45
N GLY A 189 -7.11 -3.20 12.46
CA GLY A 189 -6.08 -3.54 11.48
C GLY A 189 -6.55 -4.41 10.32
N LEU A 190 -7.86 -4.61 10.17
CA LEU A 190 -8.48 -5.31 9.05
C LEU A 190 -8.76 -4.35 7.90
N VAL A 191 -8.61 -4.85 6.68
CA VAL A 191 -9.01 -4.15 5.46
C VAL A 191 -10.17 -4.89 4.82
N PHE A 192 -11.29 -4.19 4.59
CA PHE A 192 -12.45 -4.77 3.93
C PHE A 192 -12.32 -4.72 2.40
N PRO A 193 -12.76 -5.78 1.68
CA PRO A 193 -12.81 -5.77 0.23
C PRO A 193 -13.78 -4.69 -0.26
N GLY A 194 -13.34 -3.85 -1.19
CA GLY A 194 -14.15 -2.72 -1.70
C GLY A 194 -15.39 -3.10 -2.50
N GLY A 195 -15.49 -4.33 -2.99
CA GLY A 195 -16.62 -4.80 -3.78
C GLY A 195 -17.97 -4.74 -3.05
N ALA A 196 -17.98 -4.99 -1.74
CA ALA A 196 -19.19 -4.97 -0.93
C ALA A 196 -19.78 -3.55 -0.78
N ILE A 197 -18.94 -2.52 -0.74
CA ILE A 197 -19.37 -1.12 -0.61
C ILE A 197 -19.95 -0.60 -1.91
N LEU A 198 -19.38 -0.99 -3.06
CA LEU A 198 -19.88 -0.60 -4.37
C LEU A 198 -21.22 -1.25 -4.71
N ALA A 199 -21.42 -2.51 -4.32
CA ALA A 199 -22.70 -3.20 -4.50
C ALA A 199 -23.83 -2.50 -3.71
N ARG A 200 -23.57 -2.06 -2.46
CA ARG A 200 -24.51 -1.29 -1.65
C ARG A 200 -24.84 0.09 -2.26
N ARG A 201 -23.84 0.78 -2.80
CA ARG A 201 -24.06 2.09 -3.46
C ARG A 201 -24.88 1.97 -4.75
N ARG A 202 -24.68 0.93 -5.55
CA ARG A 202 -25.48 0.66 -6.75
C ARG A 202 -26.94 0.34 -6.40
N HIS A 203 -27.17 -0.41 -5.33
CA HIS A 203 -28.52 -0.74 -4.87
C HIS A 203 -29.26 0.50 -4.33
N PHE A 204 -28.57 1.37 -3.61
CA PHE A 204 -29.12 2.62 -3.10
C PHE A 204 -29.48 3.61 -4.22
N ARG A 205 -28.65 3.73 -5.25
CA ARG A 205 -28.94 4.57 -6.43
C ARG A 205 -30.14 4.04 -7.21
N ARG A 206 -30.29 2.73 -7.39
CA ARG A 206 -31.46 2.15 -8.08
C ARG A 206 -32.76 2.40 -7.31
N ARG A 207 -32.76 2.34 -6.00
CA ARG A 207 -33.96 2.66 -5.20
C ARG A 207 -34.35 4.13 -5.25
N ASN A 208 -33.41 5.04 -5.33
CA ASN A 208 -33.65 6.47 -5.38
C ASN A 208 -34.03 6.97 -6.79
N SER A 209 -33.59 6.31 -7.85
CA SER A 209 -33.98 6.64 -9.22
C SER A 209 -35.39 6.11 -9.61
N ALA A 210 -35.96 5.20 -8.80
CA ALA A 210 -37.30 4.64 -9.02
C ALA A 210 -38.43 5.42 -8.31
N ARG A 211 -38.14 6.56 -7.68
CA ARG A 211 -39.20 7.44 -7.14
C ARG A 211 -39.70 8.36 -8.23
N PRO A 212 -40.97 8.29 -8.61
CA PRO A 212 -41.55 9.23 -9.58
C PRO A 212 -41.55 10.63 -8.95
N SER A 213 -41.13 11.62 -9.74
CA SER A 213 -41.26 13.02 -9.37
C SER A 213 -42.75 13.35 -9.19
N ARG A 214 -43.15 13.70 -7.97
CA ARG A 214 -44.47 14.32 -7.74
C ARG A 214 -44.45 15.68 -8.42
N GLN A 215 -45.15 15.79 -9.56
CA GLN A 215 -45.52 17.08 -10.12
C GLN A 215 -46.40 17.79 -9.08
N ALA A 216 -45.97 18.94 -8.65
CA ALA A 216 -46.79 19.88 -7.91
C ALA A 216 -47.85 20.43 -8.84
N ARG A 217 -49.11 20.34 -8.42
CA ARG A 217 -50.19 21.17 -8.90
C ARG A 217 -50.22 22.49 -8.16
#